data_c9ea90e0c16781c3bb66706eff56fb29
#
_entry.id   c9ea90e0c16781c3bb66706eff56fb29
#
_cell.length_a   1.000
_cell.length_b   1.000
_cell.length_c   1.000
_cell.angle_alpha   90.00
_cell.angle_beta   90.00
_cell.angle_gamma   90.00
#
_symmetry.space_group_name_H-M   'P 1'
#
loop_
_entity.id
_entity.type
_entity.pdbx_description
1 polymer ?
#
loop_
_entity_poly.entity_id
_entity_poly.type
_entity_poly.pdbx_seq_one_letter_code
_entity_poly.pdbx_strand_id
1 'polypeptide(L)'
;MTRTKAIIAEAISKKMSYTNMESLEMVDSLLEIMKQTLESGEDVLISGFGKFSVKKKMERQGRNPQNGQPMMIAPRKVLTFKCSGKLRDRINGKK
;
A
#
# COMPACT_ATOMS: atom_id res chain seq x y z
N MET A 1 2.88 1.23 -17.56
CA MET A 1 1.68 0.35 -17.63
C MET A 1 1.30 -0.12 -16.24
N THR A 2 0.04 -0.04 -15.92
CA THR A 2 -0.47 -0.42 -14.61
C THR A 2 -1.00 -1.86 -14.63
N ARG A 3 -0.58 -2.67 -13.68
CA ARG A 3 -1.12 -4.02 -13.53
C ARG A 3 -2.26 -4.01 -12.51
N THR A 4 -3.40 -4.48 -12.95
CA THR A 4 -4.58 -4.58 -12.09
C THR A 4 -4.57 -5.88 -11.31
N LYS A 5 -5.47 -5.98 -10.34
CA LYS A 5 -5.64 -7.20 -9.55
C LYS A 5 -5.91 -8.42 -10.44
N ALA A 6 -6.73 -8.25 -11.47
CA ALA A 6 -7.06 -9.34 -12.39
C ALA A 6 -5.81 -9.84 -13.14
N ILE A 7 -4.95 -8.93 -13.58
CA ILE A 7 -3.71 -9.29 -14.28
C ILE A 7 -2.74 -10.00 -13.34
N ILE A 8 -2.66 -9.54 -12.10
CA ILE A 8 -1.81 -10.20 -11.10
C ILE A 8 -2.31 -11.61 -10.82
N ALA A 9 -3.63 -11.79 -10.68
CA ALA A 9 -4.22 -13.10 -10.45
C ALA A 9 -3.96 -14.03 -11.62
N GLU A 10 -4.04 -13.54 -12.85
CA GLU A 10 -3.72 -14.32 -14.04
C GLU A 10 -2.27 -14.78 -14.04
N ALA A 11 -1.34 -13.92 -13.65
CA ALA A 11 0.07 -14.26 -13.55
C ALA A 11 0.31 -15.36 -12.49
N ILE A 12 -0.38 -15.27 -11.36
CA ILE A 12 -0.30 -16.30 -10.32
C ILE A 12 -0.84 -17.63 -10.83
N SER A 13 -1.97 -17.58 -11.53
CA SER A 13 -2.59 -18.77 -12.11
C SER A 13 -1.61 -19.52 -13.02
N LYS A 14 -0.92 -18.80 -13.88
CA LYS A 14 0.04 -19.39 -14.80
C LYS A 14 1.27 -19.95 -14.08
N LYS A 15 1.77 -19.23 -13.09
CA LYS A 15 3.00 -19.60 -12.40
C LYS A 15 2.79 -20.73 -11.40
N MET A 16 1.65 -20.76 -10.73
CA MET A 16 1.38 -21.67 -9.62
C MET A 16 0.44 -22.81 -9.99
N SER A 17 -0.01 -22.87 -11.24
CA SER A 17 -0.94 -23.90 -11.71
C SER A 17 -2.29 -23.90 -10.98
N TYR A 18 -2.72 -22.74 -10.51
CA TYR A 18 -4.06 -22.53 -9.95
C TYR A 18 -5.02 -22.07 -11.03
N THR A 19 -6.31 -22.25 -10.81
CA THR A 19 -7.31 -21.67 -11.70
C THR A 19 -7.32 -20.14 -11.53
N ASN A 20 -7.87 -19.43 -12.51
CA ASN A 20 -8.01 -17.98 -12.40
C ASN A 20 -8.88 -17.58 -11.21
N MET A 21 -9.93 -18.35 -10.95
CA MET A 21 -10.81 -18.08 -9.82
C MET A 21 -10.09 -18.25 -8.48
N GLU A 22 -9.33 -19.36 -8.34
CA GLU A 22 -8.55 -19.60 -7.12
C GLU A 22 -7.52 -18.49 -6.89
N SER A 23 -6.83 -18.08 -7.97
CA SER A 23 -5.81 -17.04 -7.89
C SER A 23 -6.43 -15.70 -7.50
N LEU A 24 -7.60 -15.37 -8.05
CA LEU A 24 -8.29 -14.14 -7.72
C LEU A 24 -8.73 -14.13 -6.25
N GLU A 25 -9.24 -15.25 -5.76
CA GLU A 25 -9.62 -15.37 -4.35
C GLU A 25 -8.43 -15.21 -3.42
N MET A 26 -7.27 -15.76 -3.79
CA MET A 26 -6.04 -15.61 -3.02
C MET A 26 -5.60 -14.16 -2.95
N VAL A 27 -5.61 -13.46 -4.07
CA VAL A 27 -5.24 -12.03 -4.12
C VAL A 27 -6.23 -11.20 -3.31
N ASP A 28 -7.53 -11.46 -3.45
CA ASP A 28 -8.55 -10.75 -2.68
C ASP A 28 -8.39 -10.96 -1.18
N SER A 29 -8.12 -12.21 -0.77
CA SER A 29 -7.91 -12.53 0.65
C SER A 29 -6.68 -11.82 1.20
N LEU A 30 -5.58 -11.84 0.46
CA LEU A 30 -4.34 -11.17 0.87
C LEU A 30 -4.55 -9.68 1.06
N LEU A 31 -5.19 -9.03 0.07
CA LEU A 31 -5.43 -7.59 0.14
C LEU A 31 -6.37 -7.25 1.29
N GLU A 32 -7.39 -8.07 1.53
CA GLU A 32 -8.31 -7.84 2.63
C GLU A 32 -7.62 -7.95 3.99
N ILE A 33 -6.74 -8.92 4.15
CA ILE A 33 -5.95 -9.07 5.37
C ILE A 33 -5.07 -7.84 5.58
N MET A 34 -4.41 -7.37 4.52
CA MET A 34 -3.58 -6.16 4.60
C MET A 34 -4.40 -4.94 4.98
N LYS A 35 -5.58 -4.77 4.37
CA LYS A 35 -6.48 -3.65 4.68
C LYS A 35 -6.89 -3.67 6.14
N GLN A 36 -7.30 -4.82 6.64
CA GLN A 36 -7.76 -4.96 8.03
C GLN A 36 -6.62 -4.67 9.02
N THR A 37 -5.42 -5.15 8.72
CA THR A 37 -4.24 -4.91 9.56
C THR A 37 -3.92 -3.42 9.63
N LEU A 38 -3.89 -2.75 8.47
CA LEU A 38 -3.60 -1.33 8.40
C LEU A 38 -4.71 -0.50 9.05
N GLU A 39 -5.96 -0.91 8.88
CA GLU A 39 -7.10 -0.26 9.50
C GLU A 39 -7.03 -0.29 11.02
N SER A 40 -6.48 -1.38 11.58
CA SER A 40 -6.30 -1.50 13.02
C SER A 40 -5.11 -0.69 13.56
N GLY A 41 -4.33 -0.09 12.67
CA GLY A 41 -3.18 0.72 13.05
C GLY A 41 -1.85 -0.03 13.09
N GLU A 42 -1.84 -1.29 12.67
CA GLU A 42 -0.62 -2.09 12.62
C GLU A 42 0.07 -1.95 11.26
N ASP A 43 1.39 -2.01 11.27
CA ASP A 43 2.17 -1.98 10.05
C ASP A 43 2.15 -3.34 9.35
N VAL A 44 2.31 -3.32 8.03
CA VAL A 44 2.48 -4.55 7.23
C VAL A 44 3.87 -4.53 6.63
N LEU A 45 4.71 -5.46 7.05
CA LEU A 45 6.07 -5.60 6.54
C LEU A 45 6.15 -6.84 5.66
N ILE A 46 6.57 -6.63 4.40
CA ILE A 46 6.80 -7.73 3.45
C ILE A 46 8.28 -7.75 3.14
N SER A 47 8.99 -8.76 3.68
CA SER A 47 10.44 -8.87 3.53
C SER A 47 10.85 -8.85 2.07
N GLY A 48 11.84 -8.04 1.74
CA GLY A 48 12.34 -7.92 0.37
C GLY A 48 11.47 -7.06 -0.54
N PHE A 49 10.33 -6.59 -0.07
CA PHE A 49 9.42 -5.74 -0.84
C PHE A 49 9.29 -4.35 -0.24
N GLY A 50 8.73 -4.26 0.95
CA GLY A 50 8.58 -2.96 1.59
C GLY A 50 7.70 -3.02 2.82
N LYS A 51 7.47 -1.85 3.40
CA LYS A 51 6.70 -1.71 4.62
C LYS A 51 5.58 -0.70 4.41
N PHE A 52 4.37 -1.12 4.71
CA PHE A 52 3.20 -0.25 4.74
C PHE A 52 2.98 0.19 6.18
N SER A 53 2.90 1.50 6.41
CA SER A 53 2.72 2.07 7.74
C SER A 53 1.57 3.05 7.74
N VAL A 54 0.81 3.06 8.83
CA VAL A 54 -0.24 4.05 9.04
C VAL A 54 0.28 5.04 10.07
N LYS A 55 0.37 6.31 9.66
CA LYS A 55 0.82 7.39 10.53
C LYS A 55 -0.34 8.29 10.85
N LYS A 56 -0.46 8.66 12.12
CA LYS A 56 -1.48 9.58 12.56
C LYS A 56 -0.93 11.00 12.46
N LYS A 57 -1.54 11.79 11.59
CA LYS A 57 -1.23 13.22 11.47
C LYS A 57 -2.04 13.96 12.52
N MET A 58 -1.33 14.68 13.40
CA MET A 58 -1.99 15.43 14.45
C MET A 58 -2.68 16.68 13.88
N GLU A 59 -3.63 17.20 14.64
CA GLU A 59 -4.26 18.48 14.32
C GLU A 59 -3.18 19.55 14.20
N ARG A 60 -3.26 20.36 13.16
CA ARG A 60 -2.28 21.41 12.92
C ARG A 60 -2.94 22.62 12.30
N GLN A 61 -2.28 23.76 12.42
CA GLN A 61 -2.72 25.00 11.81
C GLN A 61 -2.21 25.09 10.38
N GLY A 62 -3.12 25.35 9.46
CA GLY A 62 -2.80 25.61 8.07
C GLY A 62 -3.27 26.99 7.66
N ARG A 63 -3.21 27.27 6.36
CA ARG A 63 -3.70 28.54 5.82
C ARG A 63 -4.69 28.26 4.69
N ASN A 64 -5.75 29.06 4.67
CA ASN A 64 -6.71 29.02 3.57
C ASN A 64 -6.03 29.60 2.32
N PRO A 65 -5.92 28.84 1.21
CA PRO A 65 -5.24 29.34 0.02
C PRO A 65 -5.94 30.52 -0.65
N GLN A 66 -7.21 30.74 -0.39
CA GLN A 66 -7.95 31.82 -1.03
C GLN A 66 -7.75 33.15 -0.32
N ASN A 67 -7.70 33.18 1.01
CA ASN A 67 -7.61 34.42 1.76
C ASN A 67 -6.42 34.49 2.73
N GLY A 68 -5.62 33.44 2.80
CA GLY A 68 -4.44 33.42 3.67
C GLY A 68 -4.74 33.35 5.16
N GLN A 69 -5.98 33.17 5.54
CA GLN A 69 -6.34 33.13 6.97
C GLN A 69 -5.96 31.79 7.57
N PRO A 70 -5.54 31.77 8.86
CA PRO A 70 -5.24 30.51 9.53
C PRO A 70 -6.49 29.62 9.62
N MET A 71 -6.30 28.33 9.46
CA MET A 71 -7.36 27.34 9.66
C MET A 71 -6.77 26.09 10.30
N MET A 72 -7.58 25.37 11.06
CA MET A 72 -7.15 24.13 11.69
C MET A 72 -7.38 22.96 10.74
N ILE A 73 -6.34 22.14 10.57
CA ILE A 73 -6.42 20.92 9.77
C ILE A 73 -6.68 19.76 10.73
N ALA A 74 -7.79 19.05 10.52
CA ALA A 74 -8.20 17.98 11.41
C ALA A 74 -7.16 16.85 11.43
N PRO A 75 -7.01 16.14 12.56
CA PRO A 75 -6.14 14.96 12.59
C PRO A 75 -6.67 13.88 11.67
N ARG A 76 -5.74 13.13 11.05
CA ARG A 76 -6.10 12.09 10.10
C ARG A 76 -5.03 11.00 10.11
N LYS A 77 -5.41 9.83 9.62
CA LYS A 77 -4.47 8.73 9.41
C LYS A 77 -4.03 8.73 7.96
N VAL A 78 -2.74 8.52 7.74
CA VAL A 78 -2.14 8.53 6.41
C VAL A 78 -1.38 7.24 6.22
N LEU A 79 -1.63 6.56 5.10
CA LEU A 79 -0.89 5.37 4.70
C LEU A 79 0.38 5.79 3.97
N THR A 80 1.51 5.23 4.39
CA THR A 80 2.79 5.43 3.71
C THR A 80 3.40 4.08 3.35
N PHE A 81 4.13 4.05 2.25
CA PHE A 81 4.85 2.86 1.81
C PHE A 81 6.33 3.19 1.71
N LYS A 82 7.15 2.37 2.36
CA LYS A 82 8.61 2.49 2.26
C LYS A 82 9.15 1.25 1.57
N CYS A 83 9.78 1.46 0.43
CA CYS A 83 10.39 0.40 -0.37
C CYS A 83 11.60 -0.21 0.33
N SER A 84 11.75 -1.53 0.25
CA SER A 84 12.93 -2.20 0.78
C SER A 84 14.14 -1.90 -0.09
N GLY A 85 15.34 -2.08 0.49
CA GLY A 85 16.58 -1.91 -0.27
C GLY A 85 16.67 -2.88 -1.44
N LYS A 86 16.24 -4.12 -1.24
CA LYS A 86 16.25 -5.14 -2.30
C LYS A 86 15.37 -4.76 -3.46
N LEU A 87 14.15 -4.28 -3.17
CA LEU A 87 13.23 -3.86 -4.23
C LEU A 87 13.77 -2.64 -4.96
N ARG A 88 14.33 -1.67 -4.22
CA ARG A 88 14.90 -0.47 -4.82
C ARG A 88 16.03 -0.83 -5.78
N ASP A 89 16.90 -1.75 -5.37
CA ASP A 89 18.02 -2.18 -6.20
C ASP A 89 17.54 -2.87 -7.47
N ARG A 90 16.50 -3.68 -7.38
CA ARG A 90 15.92 -4.33 -8.56
C ARG A 90 15.32 -3.31 -9.53
N ILE A 91 14.64 -2.30 -9.00
CA ILE A 91 14.03 -1.25 -9.82
C ILE A 91 15.11 -0.46 -10.55
N ASN A 92 16.24 -0.20 -9.88
CA ASN A 92 17.35 0.58 -10.43
C ASN A 92 18.36 -0.27 -11.21
N GLY A 93 18.08 -1.56 -11.41
CA GLY A 93 18.96 -2.44 -12.17
C GLY A 93 20.21 -2.89 -11.44
N LYS A 94 20.29 -2.69 -10.14
CA LYS A 94 21.41 -3.18 -9.33
C LYS A 94 21.21 -4.65 -8.95
N LYS A 95 22.30 -5.37 -8.84
CA LYS A 95 22.26 -6.77 -8.45
C LYS A 95 22.58 -6.95 -6.96
#